data_6b786426b8eddd2adb14cf2452c6fb65
#
_entry.id   6b786426b8eddd2adb14cf2452c6fb65
#
_cell.length_a   1.000
_cell.length_b   1.000
_cell.length_c   1.000
_cell.angle_alpha   90.00
_cell.angle_beta   90.00
_cell.angle_gamma   90.00
#
_symmetry.space_group_name_H-M   'P 1'
#
loop_
_entity.id
_entity.type
_entity.pdbx_description
1 polymer ?
#
loop_
_entity_poly.entity_id
_entity_poly.type
_entity_poly.pdbx_seq_one_letter_code
_entity_poly.pdbx_strand_id
1 'polypeptide(L)'
;MQIHFTLNHKKTAAEIAPDTLLIDLVRSLGCKSVKCGCETANCGLCTVFLDEKPVLSCSVLAARVDGRSVTTLEGLQEEAAEFGAFIADQGAEQCGFCNPGFIMNALALFREKPDPNEEEIKEYLAGNLCRCSGYEGQLRGIQNFLAWKKSKETAQ
;
A
#
# COMPACT_ATOMS: atom_id res chain seq x y z
N MET A 1 -4.13 -25.28 9.62
CA MET A 1 -2.70 -25.26 9.99
C MET A 1 -2.39 -23.99 10.74
N GLN A 2 -1.50 -24.05 11.74
CA GLN A 2 -1.10 -22.87 12.48
C GLN A 2 0.13 -22.24 11.83
N ILE A 3 0.12 -20.91 11.69
CA ILE A 3 1.24 -20.11 11.20
C ILE A 3 1.60 -19.01 12.21
N HIS A 4 2.86 -18.60 12.20
CA HIS A 4 3.38 -17.52 13.05
C HIS A 4 4.09 -16.49 12.17
N PHE A 5 3.72 -15.24 12.26
CA PHE A 5 4.27 -14.17 11.45
C PHE A 5 4.23 -12.84 12.21
N THR A 6 4.85 -11.82 11.65
CA THR A 6 4.75 -10.47 12.20
C THR A 6 3.73 -9.68 11.41
N LEU A 7 2.70 -9.13 12.06
CA LEU A 7 1.72 -8.24 11.44
C LEU A 7 1.82 -6.85 12.07
N ASN A 8 2.15 -5.85 11.26
CA ASN A 8 2.29 -4.46 11.72
C ASN A 8 3.16 -4.37 12.98
N HIS A 9 4.37 -4.95 12.92
CA HIS A 9 5.38 -5.01 13.99
C HIS A 9 4.98 -5.86 15.22
N LYS A 10 3.84 -6.57 15.20
CA LYS A 10 3.38 -7.42 16.30
C LYS A 10 3.47 -8.89 15.92
N LYS A 11 4.09 -9.71 16.78
CA LYS A 11 4.08 -11.17 16.64
C LYS A 11 2.65 -11.68 16.71
N THR A 12 2.24 -12.41 15.69
CA THR A 12 0.87 -12.88 15.49
C THR A 12 0.88 -14.36 15.17
N ALA A 13 -0.07 -15.10 15.71
CA ALA A 13 -0.34 -16.48 15.34
C ALA A 13 -1.77 -16.58 14.79
N ALA A 14 -1.96 -17.40 13.78
CA ALA A 14 -3.28 -17.64 13.19
C ALA A 14 -3.44 -19.10 12.78
N GLU A 15 -4.64 -19.60 12.92
CA GLU A 15 -5.03 -20.88 12.34
C GLU A 15 -5.72 -20.64 11.00
N ILE A 16 -5.24 -21.28 9.94
CA ILE A 16 -5.70 -21.06 8.56
C ILE A 16 -6.00 -22.38 7.86
N ALA A 17 -6.89 -22.33 6.87
CA ALA A 17 -7.01 -23.39 5.87
C ALA A 17 -5.85 -23.29 4.86
N PRO A 18 -5.47 -24.39 4.18
CA PRO A 18 -4.34 -24.40 3.25
C PRO A 18 -4.49 -23.45 2.06
N ASP A 19 -5.72 -23.15 1.67
CA ASP A 19 -6.10 -22.29 0.55
C ASP A 19 -6.44 -20.84 0.95
N THR A 20 -6.31 -20.50 2.24
CA THR A 20 -6.59 -19.15 2.74
C THR A 20 -5.69 -18.14 2.03
N LEU A 21 -6.27 -17.09 1.46
CA LEU A 21 -5.52 -15.98 0.87
C LEU A 21 -5.07 -14.99 1.95
N LEU A 22 -3.93 -14.34 1.71
CA LEU A 22 -3.39 -13.35 2.64
C LEU A 22 -4.36 -12.19 2.89
N ILE A 23 -5.10 -11.76 1.85
CA ILE A 23 -6.12 -10.71 1.98
C ILE A 23 -7.18 -11.10 3.03
N ASP A 24 -7.66 -12.32 3.01
CA ASP A 24 -8.71 -12.78 3.92
C ASP A 24 -8.18 -12.88 5.35
N LEU A 25 -6.95 -13.40 5.51
CA LEU A 25 -6.28 -13.47 6.79
C LEU A 25 -6.11 -12.08 7.43
N VAL A 26 -5.47 -11.13 6.74
CA VAL A 26 -5.21 -9.82 7.34
C VAL A 26 -6.50 -9.04 7.62
N ARG A 27 -7.52 -9.21 6.79
CA ARG A 27 -8.84 -8.60 7.03
C ARG A 27 -9.57 -9.22 8.21
N SER A 28 -9.46 -10.53 8.42
CA SER A 28 -10.01 -11.21 9.62
C SER A 28 -9.34 -10.75 10.91
N LEU A 29 -8.05 -10.39 10.82
CA LEU A 29 -7.26 -9.83 11.92
C LEU A 29 -7.44 -8.33 12.13
N GLY A 30 -8.38 -7.69 11.42
CA GLY A 30 -8.76 -6.29 11.63
C GLY A 30 -8.12 -5.28 10.68
N CYS A 31 -7.23 -5.68 9.76
CA CYS A 31 -6.63 -4.78 8.77
C CYS A 31 -7.63 -4.44 7.65
N LYS A 32 -8.54 -3.51 7.93
CA LYS A 32 -9.65 -3.15 7.02
C LYS A 32 -9.22 -2.18 5.90
N SER A 33 -8.04 -1.59 6.00
CA SER A 33 -7.45 -0.81 4.90
C SER A 33 -7.18 -1.64 3.65
N VAL A 34 -6.91 -2.93 3.83
CA VAL A 34 -6.71 -3.88 2.73
C VAL A 34 -8.06 -4.17 2.08
N LYS A 35 -8.27 -3.68 0.84
CA LYS A 35 -9.57 -3.75 0.14
C LYS A 35 -9.57 -4.81 -0.94
N CYS A 36 -10.74 -5.44 -1.15
CA CYS A 36 -11.01 -6.28 -2.31
C CYS A 36 -11.82 -5.45 -3.32
N GLY A 37 -11.17 -4.97 -4.38
CA GLY A 37 -11.81 -4.17 -5.42
C GLY A 37 -12.01 -4.91 -6.74
N CYS A 38 -11.30 -6.03 -6.90
CA CYS A 38 -11.46 -6.99 -8.01
C CYS A 38 -11.17 -8.40 -7.48
N GLU A 39 -11.47 -9.40 -8.26
CA GLU A 39 -11.10 -10.80 -7.95
C GLU A 39 -10.14 -11.36 -9.00
N THR A 40 -9.42 -10.47 -9.68
CA THR A 40 -8.60 -10.78 -10.86
C THR A 40 -7.14 -10.31 -10.73
N ALA A 41 -6.72 -9.95 -9.49
CA ALA A 41 -5.35 -9.48 -9.20
C ALA A 41 -4.91 -8.28 -10.06
N ASN A 42 -5.81 -7.32 -10.30
CA ASN A 42 -5.60 -6.25 -11.27
C ASN A 42 -5.69 -4.82 -10.69
N CYS A 43 -6.45 -4.61 -9.59
CA CYS A 43 -6.78 -3.25 -9.15
C CYS A 43 -5.79 -2.60 -8.19
N GLY A 44 -4.89 -3.35 -7.56
CA GLY A 44 -3.91 -2.82 -6.60
C GLY A 44 -4.45 -2.46 -5.21
N LEU A 45 -5.77 -2.60 -4.97
CA LEU A 45 -6.40 -2.16 -3.71
C LEU A 45 -6.05 -3.04 -2.50
N CYS A 46 -5.57 -4.26 -2.75
CA CYS A 46 -5.18 -5.22 -1.74
C CYS A 46 -3.67 -5.21 -1.45
N THR A 47 -2.94 -4.21 -1.92
CA THR A 47 -1.48 -4.12 -1.72
C THR A 47 -1.13 -4.06 -0.24
N VAL A 48 -0.20 -4.92 0.15
CA VAL A 48 0.46 -4.96 1.46
C VAL A 48 1.97 -5.09 1.26
N PHE A 49 2.77 -4.84 2.28
CA PHE A 49 4.19 -5.20 2.23
C PHE A 49 4.39 -6.59 2.81
N LEU A 50 5.13 -7.40 2.11
CA LEU A 50 5.64 -8.69 2.56
C LEU A 50 7.18 -8.60 2.56
N ASP A 51 7.78 -8.59 3.75
CA ASP A 51 9.21 -8.30 3.96
C ASP A 51 9.63 -7.02 3.19
N GLU A 52 8.92 -5.92 3.46
CA GLU A 52 9.13 -4.58 2.90
C GLU A 52 8.88 -4.44 1.38
N LYS A 53 8.43 -5.50 0.69
CA LYS A 53 8.11 -5.46 -0.75
C LYS A 53 6.60 -5.43 -0.99
N PRO A 54 6.11 -4.59 -1.90
CA PRO A 54 4.69 -4.54 -2.22
C PRO A 54 4.25 -5.81 -2.94
N VAL A 55 3.16 -6.40 -2.45
CA VAL A 55 2.52 -7.57 -3.05
C VAL A 55 1.01 -7.43 -3.05
N LEU A 56 0.34 -8.04 -4.02
CA LEU A 56 -1.11 -8.16 -4.04
C LEU A 56 -1.53 -9.29 -3.09
N SER A 57 -2.08 -8.97 -1.94
CA SER A 57 -2.45 -9.97 -0.92
C SER A 57 -3.53 -10.95 -1.41
N CYS A 58 -4.32 -10.59 -2.41
CA CYS A 58 -5.29 -11.49 -3.05
C CYS A 58 -4.64 -12.59 -3.92
N SER A 59 -3.33 -12.51 -4.17
CA SER A 59 -2.56 -13.48 -4.97
C SER A 59 -1.50 -14.22 -4.16
N VAL A 60 -1.51 -14.06 -2.84
CA VAL A 60 -0.58 -14.71 -1.92
C VAL A 60 -1.37 -15.66 -0.99
N LEU A 61 -0.96 -16.92 -0.93
CA LEU A 61 -1.48 -17.86 0.07
C LEU A 61 -0.96 -17.48 1.45
N ALA A 62 -1.84 -17.44 2.45
CA ALA A 62 -1.49 -17.09 3.82
C ALA A 62 -0.42 -18.02 4.43
N ALA A 63 -0.38 -19.27 4.01
CA ALA A 63 0.65 -20.22 4.41
C ALA A 63 2.08 -19.77 4.07
N ARG A 64 2.24 -18.90 3.05
CA ARG A 64 3.56 -18.40 2.62
C ARG A 64 4.12 -17.27 3.48
N VAL A 65 3.33 -16.76 4.42
CA VAL A 65 3.82 -15.70 5.33
C VAL A 65 4.30 -16.24 6.67
N ASP A 66 4.30 -17.55 6.87
CA ASP A 66 4.86 -18.15 8.07
C ASP A 66 6.34 -17.76 8.24
N GLY A 67 6.70 -17.26 9.41
CA GLY A 67 8.04 -16.74 9.73
C GLY A 67 8.37 -15.36 9.12
N ARG A 68 7.44 -14.71 8.37
CA ARG A 68 7.70 -13.47 7.62
C ARG A 68 7.01 -12.26 8.25
N SER A 69 7.30 -11.08 7.70
CA SER A 69 6.72 -9.81 8.14
C SER A 69 5.69 -9.30 7.11
N VAL A 70 4.49 -9.01 7.58
CA VAL A 70 3.43 -8.39 6.78
C VAL A 70 3.12 -7.02 7.37
N THR A 71 3.15 -5.99 6.52
CA THR A 71 2.79 -4.63 6.92
C THR A 71 1.64 -4.14 6.04
N THR A 72 0.58 -3.66 6.68
CA THR A 72 -0.56 -2.99 6.06
C THR A 72 -0.52 -1.50 6.37
N LEU A 73 -1.45 -0.73 5.82
CA LEU A 73 -1.49 0.72 6.07
C LEU A 73 -1.64 1.05 7.56
N GLU A 74 -2.28 0.16 8.33
CA GLU A 74 -2.40 0.31 9.79
C GLU A 74 -1.04 0.32 10.51
N GLY A 75 -0.01 -0.28 9.91
CA GLY A 75 1.37 -0.27 10.43
C GLY A 75 2.22 0.90 9.95
N LEU A 76 1.71 1.77 9.06
CA LEU A 76 2.43 2.88 8.42
C LEU A 76 1.70 4.21 8.57
N GLN A 77 0.96 4.40 9.65
CA GLN A 77 0.04 5.54 9.80
C GLN A 77 0.73 6.90 9.71
N GLU A 78 1.92 7.05 10.26
CA GLU A 78 2.68 8.31 10.21
C GLU A 78 3.11 8.66 8.79
N GLU A 79 3.77 7.73 8.09
CA GLU A 79 4.18 7.91 6.70
C GLU A 79 2.97 8.13 5.77
N ALA A 80 1.88 7.37 6.02
CA ALA A 80 0.66 7.47 5.26
C ALA A 80 -0.06 8.80 5.46
N ALA A 81 -0.10 9.33 6.68
CA ALA A 81 -0.70 10.63 6.98
C ALA A 81 0.10 11.77 6.34
N GLU A 82 1.43 11.73 6.44
CA GLU A 82 2.32 12.73 5.85
C GLU A 82 2.12 12.81 4.33
N PHE A 83 2.17 11.69 3.63
CA PHE A 83 1.94 11.65 2.18
C PHE A 83 0.47 11.95 1.82
N GLY A 84 -0.47 11.42 2.58
CA GLY A 84 -1.91 11.58 2.34
C GLY A 84 -2.36 13.03 2.33
N ALA A 85 -1.73 13.91 3.12
CA ALA A 85 -2.01 15.34 3.11
C ALA A 85 -1.77 15.96 1.72
N PHE A 86 -0.70 15.57 1.03
CA PHE A 86 -0.41 16.06 -0.33
C PHE A 86 -1.43 15.58 -1.37
N ILE A 87 -1.99 14.39 -1.19
CA ILE A 87 -3.04 13.87 -2.06
C ILE A 87 -4.35 14.63 -1.81
N ALA A 88 -4.69 14.89 -0.56
CA ALA A 88 -5.88 15.66 -0.17
C ALA A 88 -5.80 17.11 -0.71
N ASP A 89 -4.67 17.78 -0.59
CA ASP A 89 -4.44 19.15 -1.08
C ASP A 89 -4.66 19.29 -2.60
N GLN A 90 -4.50 18.21 -3.35
CA GLN A 90 -4.76 18.21 -4.80
C GLN A 90 -6.21 17.87 -5.17
N GLY A 91 -7.08 17.68 -4.17
CA GLY A 91 -8.47 17.22 -4.41
C GLY A 91 -8.55 15.83 -5.04
N ALA A 92 -7.50 15.03 -4.88
CA ALA A 92 -7.42 13.69 -5.47
C ALA A 92 -8.19 12.64 -4.67
N GLU A 93 -8.69 13.00 -3.50
CA GLU A 93 -9.48 12.16 -2.63
C GLU A 93 -10.98 12.43 -2.85
N GLN A 94 -11.71 11.40 -3.27
CA GLN A 94 -13.17 11.46 -3.44
C GLN A 94 -13.82 10.37 -2.58
N CYS A 95 -14.11 9.17 -3.11
CA CYS A 95 -14.70 8.10 -2.30
C CYS A 95 -13.71 7.46 -1.30
N GLY A 96 -12.41 7.62 -1.51
CA GLY A 96 -11.35 7.12 -0.64
C GLY A 96 -11.09 5.62 -0.72
N PHE A 97 -11.86 4.85 -1.51
CA PHE A 97 -11.74 3.39 -1.54
C PHE A 97 -10.38 2.91 -2.08
N CYS A 98 -9.81 3.60 -3.06
CA CYS A 98 -8.50 3.26 -3.62
C CYS A 98 -7.31 3.73 -2.78
N ASN A 99 -7.51 4.71 -1.88
CA ASN A 99 -6.43 5.40 -1.19
C ASN A 99 -5.48 4.46 -0.43
N PRO A 100 -5.92 3.46 0.34
CA PRO A 100 -5.00 2.61 1.07
C PRO A 100 -4.01 1.87 0.16
N GLY A 101 -4.50 1.22 -0.89
CA GLY A 101 -3.64 0.49 -1.84
C GLY A 101 -2.72 1.43 -2.63
N PHE A 102 -3.25 2.59 -3.03
CA PHE A 102 -2.47 3.61 -3.72
C PHE A 102 -1.34 4.15 -2.83
N ILE A 103 -1.61 4.50 -1.56
CA ILE A 103 -0.61 4.99 -0.62
C ILE A 103 0.46 3.91 -0.37
N MET A 104 0.08 2.64 -0.17
CA MET A 104 1.03 1.55 0.00
C MET A 104 2.01 1.46 -1.19
N ASN A 105 1.51 1.51 -2.42
CA ASN A 105 2.37 1.46 -3.61
C ASN A 105 3.19 2.74 -3.82
N ALA A 106 2.65 3.92 -3.49
CA ALA A 106 3.43 5.15 -3.54
C ALA A 106 4.59 5.13 -2.54
N LEU A 107 4.36 4.66 -1.31
CA LEU A 107 5.43 4.49 -0.32
C LEU A 107 6.48 3.48 -0.78
N ALA A 108 6.08 2.40 -1.46
CA ALA A 108 7.01 1.46 -2.06
C ALA A 108 7.85 2.12 -3.16
N LEU A 109 7.22 2.89 -4.04
CA LEU A 109 7.93 3.66 -5.07
C LEU A 109 9.00 4.58 -4.46
N PHE A 110 8.66 5.33 -3.40
CA PHE A 110 9.59 6.26 -2.76
C PHE A 110 10.79 5.56 -2.10
N ARG A 111 10.61 4.32 -1.64
CA ARG A 111 11.68 3.48 -1.09
C ARG A 111 12.58 2.90 -2.18
N GLU A 112 12.00 2.51 -3.31
CA GLU A 112 12.73 1.93 -4.44
C GLU A 112 13.42 2.99 -5.32
N LYS A 113 12.73 4.12 -5.55
CA LYS A 113 13.20 5.23 -6.38
C LYS A 113 13.02 6.56 -5.63
N PRO A 114 14.07 7.09 -5.01
CA PRO A 114 13.96 8.34 -4.25
C PRO A 114 13.63 9.58 -5.10
N ASP A 115 13.94 9.54 -6.40
CA ASP A 115 13.72 10.64 -7.34
C ASP A 115 13.14 10.11 -8.69
N PRO A 116 11.91 9.58 -8.68
CA PRO A 116 11.30 9.09 -9.89
C PRO A 116 10.82 10.25 -10.77
N ASN A 117 11.01 10.12 -12.08
CA ASN A 117 10.38 11.03 -13.04
C ASN A 117 8.89 10.71 -13.21
N GLU A 118 8.17 11.58 -13.95
CA GLU A 118 6.72 11.44 -14.13
C GLU A 118 6.33 10.11 -14.80
N GLU A 119 7.10 9.67 -15.79
CA GLU A 119 6.83 8.43 -16.53
C GLU A 119 7.01 7.20 -15.63
N GLU A 120 8.06 7.19 -14.81
CA GLU A 120 8.31 6.14 -13.81
C GLU A 120 7.22 6.09 -12.74
N ILE A 121 6.69 7.23 -12.31
CA ILE A 121 5.57 7.30 -11.38
C ILE A 121 4.33 6.66 -12.00
N LYS A 122 3.99 7.06 -13.24
CA LYS A 122 2.83 6.54 -13.97
C LYS A 122 2.94 5.03 -14.21
N GLU A 123 4.10 4.56 -14.61
CA GLU A 123 4.36 3.13 -14.84
C GLU A 123 4.23 2.32 -13.55
N TYR A 124 4.85 2.78 -12.47
CA TYR A 124 4.82 2.07 -11.18
C TYR A 124 3.41 1.96 -10.61
N LEU A 125 2.60 3.00 -10.78
CA LEU A 125 1.24 3.08 -10.23
C LEU A 125 0.15 2.65 -11.22
N ALA A 126 0.50 2.20 -12.42
CA ALA A 126 -0.46 1.76 -13.44
C ALA A 126 -1.40 0.64 -12.98
N GLY A 127 -0.95 -0.19 -12.02
CA GLY A 127 -1.75 -1.24 -11.40
C GLY A 127 -2.67 -0.78 -10.25
N ASN A 128 -2.70 0.51 -9.91
CA ASN A 128 -3.55 1.07 -8.86
C ASN A 128 -4.76 1.77 -9.47
N LEU A 129 -5.90 1.07 -9.52
CA LEU A 129 -7.09 1.58 -10.20
C LEU A 129 -7.92 2.49 -9.29
N CYS A 130 -8.35 3.61 -9.87
CA CYS A 130 -9.29 4.55 -9.28
C CYS A 130 -10.39 4.89 -10.29
N ARG A 131 -11.64 4.93 -9.86
CA ARG A 131 -12.78 5.27 -10.73
C ARG A 131 -13.20 6.72 -10.60
N CYS A 132 -12.67 7.45 -9.61
CA CYS A 132 -13.14 8.78 -9.24
C CYS A 132 -12.17 9.90 -9.65
N SER A 133 -10.88 9.76 -9.36
CA SER A 133 -9.90 10.86 -9.38
C SER A 133 -9.42 11.27 -10.77
N GLY A 134 -9.45 10.37 -11.75
CA GLY A 134 -8.82 10.58 -13.06
C GLY A 134 -7.29 10.62 -13.03
N TYR A 135 -6.66 10.27 -11.89
CA TYR A 135 -5.22 10.10 -11.66
C TYR A 135 -4.35 11.36 -11.65
N GLU A 136 -4.72 12.44 -12.33
CA GLU A 136 -3.92 13.66 -12.44
C GLU A 136 -3.65 14.33 -11.07
N GLY A 137 -4.67 14.38 -10.21
CA GLY A 137 -4.49 14.89 -8.84
C GLY A 137 -3.55 14.04 -8.01
N GLN A 138 -3.61 12.73 -8.17
CA GLN A 138 -2.70 11.80 -7.51
C GLN A 138 -1.25 12.00 -7.96
N LEU A 139 -1.02 12.17 -9.26
CA LEU A 139 0.31 12.46 -9.82
C LEU A 139 0.87 13.77 -9.27
N ARG A 140 0.09 14.86 -9.28
CA ARG A 140 0.52 16.14 -8.70
C ARG A 140 0.83 16.03 -7.21
N GLY A 141 0.03 15.28 -6.45
CA GLY A 141 0.28 15.03 -5.03
C GLY A 141 1.62 14.34 -4.79
N ILE A 142 1.95 13.34 -5.59
CA ILE A 142 3.27 12.67 -5.54
C ILE A 142 4.39 13.64 -5.86
N GLN A 143 4.28 14.39 -6.95
CA GLN A 143 5.31 15.36 -7.37
C GLN A 143 5.55 16.42 -6.29
N ASN A 144 4.48 16.96 -5.69
CA ASN A 144 4.57 17.94 -4.61
C ASN A 144 5.21 17.34 -3.35
N PHE A 145 4.85 16.10 -2.99
CA PHE A 145 5.47 15.42 -1.86
C PHE A 145 6.97 15.20 -2.06
N LEU A 146 7.37 14.75 -3.24
CA LEU A 146 8.79 14.55 -3.57
C LEU A 146 9.58 15.87 -3.54
N ALA A 147 9.02 16.95 -4.10
CA ALA A 147 9.63 18.26 -4.05
C ALA A 147 9.81 18.77 -2.61
N TRP A 148 8.78 18.60 -1.77
CA TRP A 148 8.85 18.96 -0.37
C TRP A 148 9.89 18.12 0.38
N LYS A 149 9.98 16.82 0.13
CA LYS A 149 10.96 15.93 0.76
C LYS A 149 12.39 16.35 0.43
N LYS A 150 12.66 16.64 -0.85
CA LYS A 150 13.96 17.18 -1.29
C LYS A 150 14.33 18.52 -0.62
N SER A 151 13.36 19.42 -0.45
CA SER A 151 13.60 20.70 0.23
C SER A 151 13.99 20.52 1.70
N LYS A 152 13.46 19.53 2.38
CA LYS A 152 13.84 19.19 3.77
C LYS A 152 15.25 18.61 3.87
N GLU A 153 15.64 17.75 2.92
CA GLU A 153 16.97 17.14 2.90
C GLU A 153 18.08 18.17 2.60
N THR A 154 17.76 19.20 1.82
CA THR A 154 18.71 20.28 1.49
C THR A 154 18.86 21.30 2.62
N ALA A 155 17.91 21.37 3.57
CA ALA A 155 17.91 22.31 4.69
C ALA A 155 18.59 21.76 5.96
N GLN A 156 19.04 20.50 5.97
CA GLN A 156 19.82 19.86 7.03
C GLN A 156 21.30 19.82 6.68
#